data_e6381255313e685d3f2a0e1bc2cb1c56
#
_entry.id   e6381255313e685d3f2a0e1bc2cb1c56
#
_cell.length_a   1.000
_cell.length_b   1.000
_cell.length_c   1.000
_cell.angle_alpha   90.00
_cell.angle_beta   90.00
_cell.angle_gamma   90.00
#
_symmetry.space_group_name_H-M   'P 1'
#
loop_
_entity.id
_entity.type
_entity.pdbx_description
1 polymer ?
#
loop_
_entity_poly.entity_id
_entity_poly.type
_entity_poly.pdbx_seq_one_letter_code
_entity_poly.pdbx_strand_id
1 'polypeptide(L)'
;MTRGPQPLMAIHGAQEIASRRGVVLDKPVLKGSHYDFILFTAGCTVFVRVKRIRTHVSNPQEISSLFCEDVQQIRRIPKTAVISREIWVLSPWKTWQYFEIFDDRIVEIRYDGQAVLQEEKVPG
;
A
#
# COMPACT_ATOMS: atom_id res chain seq x y z
N MET A 1 17.22 -11.91 -6.56
CA MET A 1 16.14 -12.80 -6.18
C MET A 1 14.92 -12.60 -7.08
N THR A 2 14.34 -13.66 -7.47
CA THR A 2 13.20 -13.60 -8.37
C THR A 2 11.93 -13.25 -7.60
N ARG A 3 11.18 -12.32 -8.12
CA ARG A 3 9.87 -12.04 -7.56
C ARG A 3 8.93 -13.16 -7.90
N GLY A 4 8.11 -13.54 -6.94
CA GLY A 4 7.08 -14.50 -7.21
C GLY A 4 6.02 -13.95 -8.14
N PRO A 5 5.07 -14.78 -8.56
CA PRO A 5 3.96 -14.30 -9.37
C PRO A 5 3.17 -13.24 -8.61
N GLN A 6 2.51 -12.39 -9.35
CA GLN A 6 1.70 -11.34 -8.76
C GLN A 6 0.55 -11.95 -7.97
N PRO A 7 0.20 -11.38 -6.81
CA PRO A 7 -0.90 -11.90 -6.00
C PRO A 7 -2.24 -11.41 -6.54
N LEU A 8 -2.69 -11.97 -7.65
CA LEU A 8 -3.87 -11.47 -8.37
C LEU A 8 -5.13 -11.44 -7.51
N MET A 9 -5.33 -12.49 -6.70
CA MET A 9 -6.50 -12.51 -5.81
C MET A 9 -6.44 -11.38 -4.79
N ALA A 10 -5.25 -11.14 -4.24
CA ALA A 10 -5.10 -10.05 -3.29
C ALA A 10 -5.28 -8.70 -3.97
N ILE A 11 -4.81 -8.57 -5.20
CA ILE A 11 -4.99 -7.31 -5.94
C ILE A 11 -6.47 -7.04 -6.17
N HIS A 12 -7.24 -8.06 -6.56
CA HIS A 12 -8.68 -7.87 -6.75
C HIS A 12 -9.36 -7.47 -5.45
N GLY A 13 -8.99 -8.11 -4.34
CA GLY A 13 -9.53 -7.74 -3.04
C GLY A 13 -9.19 -6.31 -2.65
N ALA A 14 -7.97 -5.89 -2.94
CA ALA A 14 -7.54 -4.53 -2.66
C ALA A 14 -8.33 -3.53 -3.50
N GLN A 15 -8.59 -3.87 -4.77
CA GLN A 15 -9.35 -2.97 -5.63
C GLN A 15 -10.78 -2.80 -5.16
N GLU A 16 -11.37 -3.86 -4.62
CA GLU A 16 -12.71 -3.75 -4.03
C GLU A 16 -12.73 -2.76 -2.87
N ILE A 17 -11.71 -2.85 -2.01
CA ILE A 17 -11.59 -1.93 -0.88
C ILE A 17 -11.37 -0.51 -1.39
N ALA A 18 -10.48 -0.37 -2.38
CA ALA A 18 -10.14 0.93 -2.92
C ALA A 18 -11.35 1.61 -3.55
N SER A 19 -12.27 0.83 -4.13
CA SER A 19 -13.45 1.41 -4.78
C SER A 19 -14.35 2.15 -3.81
N ARG A 20 -14.22 1.88 -2.53
CA ARG A 20 -14.97 2.61 -1.50
C ARG A 20 -14.35 3.95 -1.18
N ARG A 21 -13.11 4.15 -1.60
CA ARG A 21 -12.35 5.36 -1.33
C ARG A 21 -12.32 6.29 -2.54
N GLY A 22 -12.42 5.73 -3.75
CA GLY A 22 -12.36 6.53 -4.97
C GLY A 22 -12.53 5.67 -6.20
N VAL A 23 -11.99 6.14 -7.31
CA VAL A 23 -12.09 5.45 -8.59
C VAL A 23 -10.81 4.67 -8.85
N VAL A 24 -10.96 3.38 -9.11
CA VAL A 24 -9.82 2.50 -9.37
C VAL A 24 -9.56 2.46 -10.86
N LEU A 25 -8.32 2.71 -11.24
CA LEU A 25 -7.85 2.51 -12.60
C LEU A 25 -7.06 1.21 -12.63
N ASP A 26 -7.66 0.20 -13.22
CA ASP A 26 -7.06 -1.12 -13.31
C ASP A 26 -6.35 -1.21 -14.65
N LYS A 27 -5.04 -0.99 -14.66
CA LYS A 27 -4.26 -1.10 -15.88
C LYS A 27 -3.59 -2.45 -15.93
N PRO A 28 -3.42 -3.00 -17.14
CA PRO A 28 -2.62 -4.22 -17.27
C PRO A 28 -1.25 -3.97 -16.65
N VAL A 29 -0.84 -4.87 -15.80
CA VAL A 29 0.43 -4.71 -15.11
C VAL A 29 1.54 -5.10 -16.08
N LEU A 30 2.41 -4.15 -16.37
CA LEU A 30 3.57 -4.41 -17.18
C LEU A 30 4.68 -4.94 -16.30
N LYS A 31 5.50 -5.80 -16.87
CA LYS A 31 6.66 -6.31 -16.16
C LYS A 31 7.52 -5.13 -15.71
N GLY A 32 7.89 -5.14 -14.43
CA GLY A 32 8.69 -4.05 -13.90
C GLY A 32 7.91 -2.84 -13.43
N SER A 33 6.59 -2.94 -13.42
CA SER A 33 5.74 -1.88 -12.92
C SER A 33 6.05 -1.57 -11.46
N HIS A 34 5.96 -0.28 -11.11
CA HIS A 34 6.23 0.14 -9.73
C HIS A 34 5.00 0.05 -8.85
N TYR A 35 3.84 -0.26 -9.42
CA TYR A 35 2.57 -0.31 -8.69
C TYR A 35 1.66 -1.34 -9.36
N ASP A 36 0.58 -1.69 -8.68
CA ASP A 36 -0.38 -2.66 -9.20
C ASP A 36 -1.66 -2.00 -9.73
N PHE A 37 -2.07 -0.89 -9.14
CA PHE A 37 -3.19 -0.13 -9.68
C PHE A 37 -3.13 1.31 -9.17
N ILE A 38 -3.96 2.16 -9.76
CA ILE A 38 -4.03 3.57 -9.41
C ILE A 38 -5.41 3.85 -8.84
N LEU A 39 -5.44 4.62 -7.76
CA LEU A 39 -6.67 5.02 -7.11
C LEU A 39 -6.79 6.54 -7.16
N PHE A 40 -7.87 7.02 -7.78
CA PHE A 40 -8.16 8.45 -7.83
C PHE A 40 -9.12 8.80 -6.71
N THR A 41 -8.67 9.61 -5.77
CA THR A 41 -9.54 10.14 -4.71
C THR A 41 -9.84 11.61 -5.01
N ALA A 42 -10.66 12.21 -4.16
CA ALA A 42 -11.08 13.59 -4.39
C ALA A 42 -9.92 14.57 -4.45
N GLY A 43 -8.86 14.33 -3.70
CA GLY A 43 -7.74 15.28 -3.66
C GLY A 43 -6.40 14.69 -4.04
N CYS A 44 -6.38 13.43 -4.52
CA CYS A 44 -5.08 12.78 -4.63
C CYS A 44 -5.14 11.61 -5.59
N THR A 45 -4.04 11.39 -6.30
CA THR A 45 -3.83 10.18 -7.08
C THR A 45 -2.92 9.28 -6.28
N VAL A 46 -3.38 8.06 -6.02
CA VAL A 46 -2.65 7.12 -5.16
C VAL A 46 -2.18 5.94 -5.99
N PHE A 47 -0.88 5.68 -5.93
CA PHE A 47 -0.31 4.50 -6.58
C PHE A 47 -0.19 3.41 -5.53
N VAL A 48 -0.77 2.24 -5.80
CA VAL A 48 -0.90 1.17 -4.81
C VAL A 48 -0.17 -0.07 -5.28
N ARG A 49 0.67 -0.61 -4.40
CA ARG A 49 1.32 -1.90 -4.58
C ARG A 49 0.73 -2.85 -3.56
N VAL A 50 0.38 -4.07 -3.99
CA VAL A 50 -0.25 -5.06 -3.12
C VAL A 50 0.73 -6.20 -2.88
N LYS A 51 0.88 -6.59 -1.61
CA LYS A 51 1.77 -7.68 -1.22
C LYS A 51 1.05 -8.61 -0.26
N ARG A 52 1.50 -9.85 -0.20
CA ARG A 52 1.05 -10.79 0.81
C ARG A 52 2.11 -10.87 1.90
N ILE A 53 1.68 -11.10 3.12
CA ILE A 53 2.57 -11.17 4.26
C ILE A 53 2.11 -12.32 5.15
N ARG A 54 3.04 -12.90 5.91
CA ARG A 54 2.73 -14.04 6.76
C ARG A 54 2.35 -13.66 8.18
N THR A 55 2.79 -12.50 8.61
CA THR A 55 2.56 -12.06 9.97
C THR A 55 2.06 -10.63 9.96
N HIS A 56 1.54 -10.21 11.11
CA HIS A 56 1.11 -8.83 11.29
C HIS A 56 2.34 -7.92 11.39
N VAL A 57 2.24 -6.75 10.77
CA VAL A 57 3.32 -5.77 10.84
C VAL A 57 3.10 -4.89 12.07
N SER A 58 4.02 -4.98 13.02
CA SER A 58 3.91 -4.22 14.27
C SER A 58 4.46 -2.81 14.13
N ASN A 59 5.53 -2.67 13.36
CA ASN A 59 6.20 -1.40 13.17
C ASN A 59 6.22 -1.08 11.67
N PRO A 60 5.66 0.07 11.25
CA PRO A 60 5.59 0.38 9.81
C PRO A 60 6.94 0.35 9.12
N GLN A 61 8.02 0.64 9.83
CA GLN A 61 9.36 0.63 9.21
C GLN A 61 9.79 -0.76 8.80
N GLU A 62 9.15 -1.80 9.33
CA GLU A 62 9.44 -3.17 8.92
C GLU A 62 9.12 -3.41 7.44
N ILE A 63 8.23 -2.60 6.88
CA ILE A 63 7.90 -2.72 5.46
C ILE A 63 9.13 -2.52 4.60
N SER A 64 10.02 -1.61 5.01
CA SER A 64 11.27 -1.39 4.27
C SER A 64 12.15 -2.62 4.23
N SER A 65 12.16 -3.39 5.32
CA SER A 65 12.97 -4.61 5.37
C SER A 65 12.29 -5.76 4.65
N LEU A 66 10.98 -5.90 4.86
CA LEU A 66 10.22 -7.01 4.29
C LEU A 66 10.07 -6.89 2.78
N PHE A 67 9.90 -5.68 2.27
CA PHE A 67 9.64 -5.44 0.86
C PHE A 67 10.55 -4.33 0.33
N CYS A 68 11.84 -4.48 0.60
CA CYS A 68 12.84 -3.46 0.28
C CYS A 68 12.78 -3.04 -1.18
N GLU A 69 12.71 -4.01 -2.08
CA GLU A 69 12.70 -3.72 -3.51
C GLU A 69 11.43 -2.98 -3.91
N ASP A 70 10.29 -3.43 -3.39
CA ASP A 70 9.02 -2.78 -3.71
C ASP A 70 8.98 -1.35 -3.19
N VAL A 71 9.52 -1.13 -2.00
CA VAL A 71 9.58 0.22 -1.42
C VAL A 71 10.46 1.12 -2.29
N GLN A 72 11.61 0.61 -2.71
CA GLN A 72 12.51 1.39 -3.56
C GLN A 72 11.87 1.74 -4.89
N GLN A 73 11.16 0.78 -5.47
CA GLN A 73 10.53 1.01 -6.76
C GLN A 73 9.38 2.01 -6.68
N ILE A 74 8.53 1.87 -5.66
CA ILE A 74 7.40 2.79 -5.57
C ILE A 74 7.87 4.19 -5.19
N ARG A 75 9.00 4.31 -4.51
CA ARG A 75 9.58 5.62 -4.21
C ARG A 75 10.07 6.37 -5.43
N ARG A 76 10.22 5.69 -6.55
CA ARG A 76 10.57 6.36 -7.80
C ARG A 76 9.42 7.21 -8.35
N ILE A 77 8.21 6.93 -7.91
CA ILE A 77 7.07 7.77 -8.24
C ILE A 77 7.14 8.99 -7.34
N PRO A 78 7.24 10.20 -7.89
CA PRO A 78 7.37 11.40 -7.05
C PRO A 78 6.15 11.60 -6.18
N LYS A 79 6.37 11.84 -4.90
CA LYS A 79 5.28 12.16 -3.99
C LYS A 79 5.11 13.68 -3.95
N THR A 80 3.89 14.13 -4.17
CA THR A 80 3.57 15.55 -4.14
C THR A 80 2.34 15.76 -3.27
N ALA A 81 1.86 17.00 -3.24
CA ALA A 81 0.63 17.29 -2.49
C ALA A 81 -0.56 16.54 -3.04
N VAL A 82 -0.51 16.12 -4.31
CA VAL A 82 -1.64 15.45 -4.98
C VAL A 82 -1.29 14.06 -5.46
N ILE A 83 -0.10 13.56 -5.19
CA ILE A 83 0.32 12.21 -5.56
C ILE A 83 0.81 11.50 -4.32
N SER A 84 0.25 10.32 -4.06
CA SER A 84 0.61 9.51 -2.91
C SER A 84 0.99 8.10 -3.35
N ARG A 85 1.73 7.40 -2.49
CA ARG A 85 2.18 6.04 -2.76
C ARG A 85 1.84 5.19 -1.55
N GLU A 86 1.25 4.02 -1.79
CA GLU A 86 0.85 3.15 -0.70
C GLU A 86 1.21 1.70 -1.01
N ILE A 87 1.56 0.95 0.02
CA ILE A 87 1.72 -0.50 -0.06
C ILE A 87 0.69 -1.10 0.87
N TRP A 88 -0.14 -1.98 0.33
CA TRP A 88 -1.18 -2.68 1.07
C TRP A 88 -0.78 -4.13 1.22
N VAL A 89 -0.84 -4.65 2.45
CA VAL A 89 -0.43 -6.02 2.72
C VAL A 89 -1.58 -6.84 3.26
N LEU A 90 -1.70 -8.06 2.79
CA LEU A 90 -2.75 -8.99 3.20
C LEU A 90 -2.14 -10.16 3.93
N SER A 91 -2.56 -10.38 5.17
CA SER A 91 -2.10 -11.51 5.97
C SER A 91 -2.92 -12.78 5.61
N PRO A 92 -2.43 -13.97 6.03
CA PRO A 92 -3.20 -15.20 5.78
C PRO A 92 -4.56 -15.21 6.46
N TRP A 93 -4.75 -14.40 7.47
CA TRP A 93 -6.04 -14.30 8.18
C TRP A 93 -6.96 -13.30 7.51
N LYS A 94 -6.63 -12.88 6.29
CA LYS A 94 -7.41 -11.92 5.51
C LYS A 94 -7.52 -10.56 6.20
N THR A 95 -6.49 -10.22 6.95
CA THR A 95 -6.40 -8.91 7.59
C THR A 95 -5.55 -8.00 6.72
N TRP A 96 -6.08 -6.83 6.41
CA TRP A 96 -5.38 -5.84 5.60
C TRP A 96 -4.70 -4.83 6.48
N GLN A 97 -3.49 -4.44 6.07
CA GLN A 97 -2.79 -3.29 6.62
C GLN A 97 -2.36 -2.41 5.47
N TYR A 98 -2.41 -1.10 5.68
CA TYR A 98 -2.17 -0.11 4.63
C TYR A 98 -1.06 0.81 5.10
N PHE A 99 -0.10 1.07 4.22
CA PHE A 99 1.07 1.89 4.57
C PHE A 99 1.30 2.94 3.51
N GLU A 100 1.43 4.19 3.94
CA GLU A 100 1.79 5.28 3.04
C GLU A 100 3.31 5.42 3.04
N ILE A 101 3.90 5.50 1.85
CA ILE A 101 5.35 5.47 1.68
C ILE A 101 5.83 6.88 1.41
N PHE A 102 6.43 7.48 2.41
CA PHE A 102 7.08 8.77 2.27
C PHE A 102 8.54 8.57 1.86
N ASP A 103 9.21 9.64 1.47
CA ASP A 103 10.60 9.51 1.03
C ASP A 103 11.52 9.11 2.17
N ASP A 104 11.20 9.51 3.39
CA ASP A 104 12.05 9.29 4.56
C ASP A 104 11.45 8.37 5.60
N ARG A 105 10.22 7.93 5.43
CA ARG A 105 9.56 7.09 6.42
C ARG A 105 8.35 6.39 5.83
N ILE A 106 7.79 5.47 6.61
CA ILE A 106 6.58 4.73 6.25
C ILE A 106 5.60 4.88 7.40
N VAL A 107 4.35 5.18 7.07
CA VAL A 107 3.31 5.43 8.08
C VAL A 107 2.16 4.48 7.83
N GLU A 108 1.69 3.82 8.88
CA GLU A 108 0.50 2.98 8.75
C GLU A 108 -0.73 3.87 8.69
N ILE A 109 -1.63 3.55 7.76
CA ILE A 109 -2.86 4.32 7.57
C ILE A 109 -4.04 3.35 7.59
N ARG A 110 -5.25 3.92 7.56
CA ARG A 110 -6.48 3.15 7.45
C ARG A 110 -6.85 3.02 5.97
N TYR A 111 -7.85 2.17 5.70
CA TYR A 111 -8.24 1.93 4.31
C TYR A 111 -8.67 3.23 3.61
N ASP A 112 -9.14 4.22 4.37
CA ASP A 112 -9.60 5.49 3.81
C ASP A 112 -8.47 6.52 3.67
N GLY A 113 -7.25 6.14 3.99
CA GLY A 113 -6.09 7.02 3.86
C GLY A 113 -5.79 7.85 5.10
N GLN A 114 -6.63 7.75 6.13
CA GLN A 114 -6.38 8.47 7.36
C GLN A 114 -5.27 7.81 8.16
N ALA A 115 -4.41 8.59 8.78
CA ALA A 115 -3.34 8.05 9.59
C ALA A 115 -3.90 7.33 10.81
N VAL A 116 -3.23 6.26 11.20
CA VAL A 116 -3.56 5.57 12.44
C VAL A 116 -3.01 6.42 13.58
N LEU A 117 -3.89 6.82 14.48
CA LEU A 117 -3.50 7.72 15.56
C LEU A 117 -2.95 6.91 16.72
N GLN A 118 -1.74 7.24 17.14
CA GLN A 118 -1.10 6.57 18.27
C GLN A 118 -1.86 6.81 19.57
N GLU A 119 -2.48 7.97 19.68
CA GLU A 119 -3.24 8.31 20.86
C GLU A 119 -4.35 7.33 21.16
N GLU A 120 -4.91 6.74 20.12
CA GLU A 120 -6.00 5.78 20.29
C GLU A 120 -5.55 4.50 20.95
N LYS A 121 -4.25 4.26 20.99
CA LYS A 121 -3.69 3.07 21.60
C LYS A 121 -3.23 3.29 23.02
N VAL A 122 -3.28 4.51 23.47
CA VAL A 122 -2.81 4.84 24.81
C VAL A 122 -3.88 4.45 25.80
N PRO A 123 -3.54 3.62 26.79
CA PRO A 123 -4.50 3.31 27.84
C PRO A 123 -4.88 4.56 28.60
N GLY A 124 -6.11 4.64 28.95
CA GLY A 124 -6.58 5.79 29.67
C GLY A 124 -5.90 5.97 31.01
#